data_c0a3ef8a0aee2cb5ab0aff1949c8fed6
#
_entry.id   c0a3ef8a0aee2cb5ab0aff1949c8fed6
#
_cell.length_a   1.000
_cell.length_b   1.000
_cell.length_c   1.000
_cell.angle_alpha   90.00
_cell.angle_beta   90.00
_cell.angle_gamma   90.00
#
_symmetry.space_group_name_H-M   'P 1'
#
loop_
_entity.id
_entity.type
_entity.pdbx_description
1 polymer ?
#
loop_
_entity_poly.entity_id
_entity_poly.type
_entity_poly.pdbx_seq_one_letter_code
_entity_poly.pdbx_strand_id
1 'polypeptide(L)'
;MSEFKECKVKLVVKSSKCELYKSGDEIYLDGAVLNKEKSANVCLTAINAFYPFIYAARKRVTAEQMGFDELTFQCPDCPETVEFTIVQYEDIE
;
A
#
# COMPACT_ATOMS: atom_id res chain seq x y z
N MET A 1 -25.78 16.36 1.76
CA MET A 1 -24.33 16.18 1.62
C MET A 1 -24.04 14.84 0.94
N SER A 2 -23.26 14.90 -0.10
CA SER A 2 -22.91 13.65 -0.77
C SER A 2 -21.90 12.89 0.07
N GLU A 3 -22.05 11.58 0.09
CA GLU A 3 -21.12 10.73 0.81
C GLU A 3 -19.95 10.41 -0.11
N PHE A 4 -18.77 10.73 0.36
CA PHE A 4 -17.57 10.35 -0.36
C PHE A 4 -17.25 8.90 -0.03
N LYS A 5 -17.20 8.07 -1.05
CA LYS A 5 -16.88 6.67 -0.87
C LYS A 5 -15.39 6.45 -1.10
N GLU A 6 -14.69 6.10 -0.05
CA GLU A 6 -13.28 5.79 -0.16
C GLU A 6 -13.06 4.50 -0.94
N CYS A 7 -11.92 4.44 -1.57
CA CYS A 7 -11.45 3.26 -2.26
C CYS A 7 -10.70 2.38 -1.27
N LYS A 8 -10.75 1.08 -1.45
CA LYS A 8 -9.92 0.19 -0.65
C LYS A 8 -8.52 0.16 -1.21
N VAL A 9 -7.54 -0.03 -0.33
CA VAL A 9 -6.14 0.03 -0.70
C VAL A 9 -5.42 -1.18 -0.13
N LYS A 10 -4.53 -1.75 -0.91
CA LYS A 10 -3.60 -2.76 -0.42
C LYS A 10 -2.21 -2.45 -0.93
N LEU A 11 -1.23 -2.97 -0.23
CA LEU A 11 0.17 -2.91 -0.65
C LEU A 11 0.57 -4.30 -1.11
N VAL A 12 1.19 -4.37 -2.27
CA VAL A 12 1.67 -5.64 -2.83
C VAL A 12 3.19 -5.58 -2.89
N VAL A 13 3.85 -6.59 -2.34
CA VAL A 13 5.31 -6.67 -2.42
C VAL A 13 5.69 -7.07 -3.83
N LYS A 14 6.34 -6.16 -4.54
CA LYS A 14 6.78 -6.37 -5.91
C LYS A 14 8.08 -7.14 -5.94
N SER A 15 9.01 -6.79 -5.06
CA SER A 15 10.28 -7.49 -4.92
C SER A 15 10.79 -7.30 -3.50
N SER A 16 11.59 -8.23 -3.02
CA SER A 16 12.08 -8.15 -1.65
C SER A 16 13.48 -8.75 -1.53
N LYS A 17 14.34 -8.03 -0.83
CA LYS A 17 15.63 -8.53 -0.36
C LYS A 17 15.61 -8.67 1.16
N CYS A 18 14.46 -8.42 1.79
CA CYS A 18 14.29 -8.46 3.24
C CYS A 18 13.61 -9.76 3.63
N GLU A 19 14.08 -10.39 4.71
CA GLU A 19 13.53 -11.65 5.17
C GLU A 19 12.09 -11.57 5.63
N LEU A 20 11.61 -10.36 5.96
CA LEU A 20 10.24 -10.17 6.42
C LEU A 20 9.21 -10.36 5.32
N TYR A 21 9.61 -10.24 4.06
CA TYR A 21 8.69 -10.24 2.93
C TYR A 21 9.12 -11.14 1.80
N LYS A 22 8.14 -11.65 1.09
CA LYS A 22 8.34 -12.36 -0.17
C LYS A 22 7.58 -11.63 -1.26
N SER A 23 8.08 -11.69 -2.48
CA SER A 23 7.36 -11.17 -3.64
C SER A 23 5.94 -11.75 -3.66
N GLY A 24 4.95 -10.91 -3.82
CA GLY A 24 3.55 -11.31 -3.82
C GLY A 24 2.85 -11.19 -2.48
N ASP A 25 3.57 -10.94 -1.40
CA ASP A 25 2.93 -10.68 -0.10
C ASP A 25 2.06 -9.44 -0.21
N GLU A 26 0.97 -9.42 0.56
CA GLU A 26 0.02 -8.32 0.52
C GLU A 26 -0.31 -7.82 1.92
N ILE A 27 -0.52 -6.51 2.01
CA ILE A 27 -0.96 -5.85 3.24
C ILE A 27 -2.26 -5.15 2.90
N TYR A 28 -3.34 -5.53 3.59
CA TYR A 28 -4.68 -5.01 3.32
C TYR A 28 -5.08 -3.95 4.33
N LEU A 29 -5.68 -2.88 3.84
CA LEU A 29 -6.17 -1.79 4.69
C LEU A 29 -7.67 -1.64 4.50
N ASP A 30 -8.38 -1.56 5.61
CA ASP A 30 -9.80 -1.24 5.65
C ASP A 30 -9.92 0.21 6.13
N GLY A 31 -9.99 1.16 5.19
CA GLY A 31 -9.87 2.57 5.53
C GLY A 31 -8.52 2.83 6.15
N ALA A 32 -8.51 3.37 7.35
CA ALA A 32 -7.27 3.66 8.08
C ALA A 32 -6.79 2.48 8.92
N VAL A 33 -7.53 1.38 8.92
CA VAL A 33 -7.26 0.26 9.83
C VAL A 33 -6.63 -0.90 9.07
N LEU A 34 -5.59 -1.45 9.64
CA LEU A 34 -4.93 -2.62 9.08
C LEU A 34 -5.80 -3.85 9.26
N ASN A 35 -6.00 -4.60 8.18
CA ASN A 35 -6.65 -5.90 8.26
C ASN A 35 -5.57 -6.94 8.59
N LYS A 36 -5.44 -7.27 9.85
CA LYS A 36 -4.37 -8.14 10.33
C LYS A 36 -4.50 -9.58 9.84
N GLU A 37 -5.72 -10.03 9.63
CA GLU A 37 -5.94 -11.41 9.23
C GLU A 37 -5.50 -11.69 7.80
N LYS A 38 -5.68 -10.70 6.91
CA LYS A 38 -5.33 -10.85 5.51
C LYS A 38 -3.92 -10.39 5.18
N SER A 39 -3.28 -9.70 6.11
CA SER A 39 -2.02 -9.04 5.82
C SER A 39 -0.82 -9.87 6.21
N ALA A 40 0.24 -9.73 5.42
CA ALA A 40 1.55 -10.24 5.78
C ALA A 40 2.12 -9.36 6.91
N ASN A 41 3.38 -9.53 7.26
CA ASN A 41 4.04 -8.70 8.25
C ASN A 41 3.94 -7.22 7.88
N VAL A 42 3.93 -6.37 8.88
CA VAL A 42 3.84 -4.91 8.65
C VAL A 42 5.08 -4.25 9.20
N CYS A 43 5.85 -3.63 8.33
CA CYS A 43 7.02 -2.85 8.73
C CYS A 43 6.57 -1.40 8.89
N LEU A 44 6.67 -0.88 10.11
CA LEU A 44 6.23 0.49 10.39
C LEU A 44 7.06 1.52 9.63
N THR A 45 8.33 1.24 9.41
CA THR A 45 9.19 2.15 8.65
C THR A 45 8.67 2.33 7.23
N ALA A 46 8.31 1.23 6.57
CA ALA A 46 7.78 1.28 5.22
C ALA A 46 6.42 1.98 5.20
N ILE A 47 5.52 1.59 6.10
CA ILE A 47 4.18 2.17 6.14
C ILE A 47 4.25 3.68 6.39
N ASN A 48 5.07 4.12 7.33
CA ASN A 48 5.22 5.55 7.60
C ASN A 48 5.73 6.32 6.40
N ALA A 49 6.68 5.74 5.68
CA ALA A 49 7.25 6.39 4.50
C ALA A 49 6.21 6.55 3.38
N PHE A 50 5.34 5.56 3.22
CA PHE A 50 4.38 5.54 2.11
C PHE A 50 3.02 6.11 2.47
N TYR A 51 2.78 6.41 3.72
CA TYR A 51 1.42 6.73 4.18
C TYR A 51 0.75 7.89 3.44
N PRO A 52 1.44 9.00 3.12
CA PRO A 52 0.79 10.06 2.35
C PRO A 52 0.19 9.57 1.04
N PHE A 53 0.88 8.64 0.36
CA PHE A 53 0.39 8.08 -0.90
C PHE A 53 -0.74 7.09 -0.66
N ILE A 54 -0.67 6.33 0.43
CA ILE A 54 -1.75 5.43 0.84
C ILE A 54 -3.01 6.26 1.12
N TYR A 55 -2.86 7.35 1.85
CA TYR A 55 -3.98 8.22 2.18
C TYR A 55 -4.62 8.79 0.91
N ALA A 56 -3.81 9.30 -0.01
CA ALA A 56 -4.30 9.82 -1.27
C ALA A 56 -5.03 8.73 -2.07
N ALA A 57 -4.47 7.53 -2.11
CA ALA A 57 -5.11 6.42 -2.83
C ALA A 57 -6.47 6.06 -2.21
N ARG A 58 -6.58 6.10 -0.88
CA ARG A 58 -7.86 5.91 -0.21
C ARG A 58 -8.89 6.92 -0.68
N LYS A 59 -8.46 8.15 -0.88
CA LYS A 59 -9.32 9.26 -1.30
C LYS A 59 -9.52 9.28 -2.83
N ARG A 60 -9.21 8.18 -3.50
CA ARG A 60 -9.42 7.96 -4.94
C ARG A 60 -8.54 8.80 -5.84
N VAL A 61 -7.42 9.28 -5.33
CA VAL A 61 -6.43 9.92 -6.18
C VAL A 61 -5.64 8.82 -6.87
N THR A 62 -5.58 8.87 -8.20
CA THR A 62 -4.89 7.83 -8.97
C THR A 62 -3.39 8.10 -9.04
N ALA A 63 -2.62 7.07 -9.40
CA ALA A 63 -1.19 7.23 -9.61
C ALA A 63 -0.92 8.31 -10.65
N GLU A 64 -1.68 8.31 -11.73
CA GLU A 64 -1.52 9.29 -12.80
C GLU A 64 -1.75 10.72 -12.30
N GLN A 65 -2.74 10.91 -11.44
CA GLN A 65 -3.02 12.23 -10.87
C GLN A 65 -1.90 12.70 -9.96
N MET A 66 -1.15 11.78 -9.37
CA MET A 66 0.00 12.09 -8.53
C MET A 66 1.29 12.21 -9.33
N GLY A 67 1.24 11.95 -10.64
CA GLY A 67 2.40 12.05 -11.51
C GLY A 67 3.22 10.78 -11.67
N PHE A 68 2.63 9.63 -11.35
CA PHE A 68 3.32 8.35 -11.42
C PHE A 68 2.61 7.40 -12.37
N ASP A 69 3.38 6.50 -13.01
CA ASP A 69 2.79 5.41 -13.79
C ASP A 69 2.14 4.40 -12.87
N GLU A 70 2.80 4.08 -11.78
CA GLU A 70 2.25 3.25 -10.71
C GLU A 70 2.85 3.71 -9.40
N LEU A 71 2.16 3.43 -8.30
CA LEU A 71 2.63 3.85 -6.97
C LEU A 71 3.51 2.75 -6.38
N THR A 72 4.73 2.64 -6.88
CA THR A 72 5.70 1.68 -6.41
C THR A 72 6.83 2.42 -5.71
N PHE A 73 7.07 2.05 -4.46
CA PHE A 73 8.06 2.71 -3.62
C PHE A 73 8.95 1.69 -2.94
N GLN A 74 10.19 2.08 -2.73
CA GLN A 74 11.15 1.26 -2.04
C GLN A 74 11.19 1.64 -0.57
N CYS A 75 11.29 0.64 0.29
CA CYS A 75 11.47 0.87 1.72
C CYS A 75 12.74 1.70 1.95
N PRO A 76 12.66 2.78 2.73
CA PRO A 76 13.83 3.68 2.93
C PRO A 76 14.80 3.19 3.98
N ASP A 77 14.50 2.08 4.62
CA ASP A 77 15.35 1.56 5.69
C ASP A 77 16.54 0.80 5.10
N CYS A 78 17.16 -0.01 5.80
CA CYS A 78 18.37 -0.80 5.55
C CYS A 78 18.70 -1.13 4.09
N PRO A 79 19.88 -1.72 3.84
CA PRO A 79 20.27 -2.14 2.49
C PRO A 79 19.43 -3.30 1.93
N GLU A 80 18.71 -4.00 2.78
CA GLU A 80 17.85 -5.09 2.35
C GLU A 80 16.46 -4.52 2.02
N THR A 81 16.32 -4.02 0.82
CA THR A 81 15.16 -3.24 0.42
C THR A 81 13.99 -4.07 -0.07
N VAL A 82 12.80 -3.51 0.06
CA VAL A 82 11.55 -4.10 -0.42
C VAL A 82 10.84 -3.06 -1.24
N GLU A 83 10.37 -3.45 -2.41
CA GLU A 83 9.52 -2.57 -3.23
C GLU A 83 8.08 -2.95 -3.02
N PHE A 84 7.25 -1.94 -2.70
CA PHE A 84 5.81 -2.12 -2.53
C PHE A 84 5.07 -1.33 -3.58
N THR A 85 4.00 -1.91 -4.11
CA THR A 85 3.08 -1.20 -5.00
C THR A 85 1.79 -0.96 -4.24
N ILE A 86 1.33 0.28 -4.23
CA ILE A 86 0.06 0.66 -3.60
C ILE A 86 -1.03 0.46 -4.65
N VAL A 87 -1.99 -0.41 -4.36
CA VAL A 87 -3.04 -0.79 -5.30
C VAL A 87 -4.40 -0.39 -4.75
N GLN A 88 -5.16 0.32 -5.57
CA GLN A 88 -6.56 0.62 -5.30
C GLN A 88 -7.38 -0.55 -5.82
N TYR A 89 -8.35 -0.99 -5.03
CA TYR A 89 -9.21 -2.07 -5.46
C TYR A 89 -10.60 -1.88 -4.87
N GLU A 90 -11.57 -2.60 -5.39
CA GLU A 90 -12.92 -2.55 -4.87
C GLU A 90 -13.40 -3.95 -4.60
N ASP A 91 -14.20 -4.08 -3.54
CA ASP A 91 -14.82 -5.37 -3.25
C ASP A 91 -15.88 -5.65 -4.30
N ILE A 92 -15.90 -6.85 -4.76
CA ILE A 92 -16.95 -7.35 -5.64
C ILE A 92 -17.85 -8.21 -4.77
N GLU A 93 -19.05 -7.78 -4.65
CA GLU A 93 -20.03 -8.51 -3.85
C GLU A 93 -20.98 -9.31 -4.70
#